data_e0a7b8beef44cecab8ae60f261505ea6
#
_entry.id   e0a7b8beef44cecab8ae60f261505ea6
#
_cell.length_a   1.000
_cell.length_b   1.000
_cell.length_c   1.000
_cell.angle_alpha   90.00
_cell.angle_beta   90.00
_cell.angle_gamma   90.00
#
_symmetry.space_group_name_H-M   'P 1'
#
loop_
_entity.id
_entity.type
_entity.pdbx_description
1 polymer ?
#
loop_
_entity_poly.entity_id
_entity_poly.type
_entity_poly.pdbx_seq_one_letter_code
_entity_poly.pdbx_strand_id
1 'polypeptide(L)'
;AEHKAADGLFVYDSKNVKDLQIGDYVKVNGTISEYYGLTELNASSVTKLSDKVEAPKASTVAFPKTDTERESLESMLIAPQGDYTVSDVYNTNKYGEIGLAASNKPFLNPTVKGLKGDAETGAAYQAELDRIEAEGVYLDDGSSRNFLDTKYPDNADTPLPYLSNDQPVRVGEKVTFTKPVVLDYRNSAWRFQPTERLTGDNADAQPVTFTSTRTDTPDLAAVGGDIRLATFNVLNYFSTTADETGCSTSNAYTDRDGNPVTAKNCDVRGAWDKANMERQRAKIVKAINNLGADVVSLEEIENSAKAASSVPASFKGERRDYALSTLVDALNEQAGEGTWAYVPSPQTVPDLDVEDVIRTAFIYKPAKVATVGETRILTDSDAFNGKNGY
;
A
#
# COMPACT_ATOMS: atom_id res chain seq x y z
N ALA A 1 3.37 5.66 37.96
CA ALA A 1 2.06 5.51 38.61
C ALA A 1 1.22 4.65 37.71
N GLU A 2 0.59 3.61 38.23
CA GLU A 2 -0.41 2.84 37.49
C GLU A 2 -1.64 3.74 37.40
N HIS A 3 -1.94 4.20 36.18
CA HIS A 3 -3.20 4.87 35.88
C HIS A 3 -4.31 3.81 35.93
N LYS A 4 -5.29 4.02 36.80
CA LYS A 4 -6.47 3.15 36.92
C LYS A 4 -7.64 3.63 36.07
N ALA A 5 -7.57 4.88 35.58
CA ALA A 5 -8.51 5.52 34.67
C ALA A 5 -7.75 6.60 33.89
N ALA A 6 -8.23 6.94 32.70
CA ALA A 6 -7.68 8.03 31.93
C ALA A 6 -7.93 9.38 32.65
N ASP A 7 -6.91 10.23 32.63
CA ASP A 7 -7.04 11.65 33.04
C ASP A 7 -7.37 12.56 31.85
N GLY A 8 -7.33 12.01 30.62
CA GLY A 8 -7.72 12.65 29.38
C GLY A 8 -9.21 12.47 29.07
N LEU A 9 -9.80 13.41 28.34
CA LEU A 9 -11.18 13.31 27.88
C LEU A 9 -11.33 14.04 26.55
N PHE A 10 -11.86 13.35 25.55
CA PHE A 10 -12.22 13.99 24.29
C PHE A 10 -13.43 14.89 24.47
N VAL A 11 -13.33 16.15 24.03
CA VAL A 11 -14.43 17.12 24.07
C VAL A 11 -14.93 17.36 22.65
N TYR A 12 -16.14 16.92 22.37
CA TYR A 12 -16.81 17.21 21.11
C TYR A 12 -17.52 18.57 21.19
N ASP A 13 -17.03 19.51 20.40
CA ASP A 13 -17.66 20.83 20.27
C ASP A 13 -17.42 21.41 18.87
N SER A 14 -18.47 21.57 18.10
CA SER A 14 -18.44 22.14 16.76
C SER A 14 -18.50 23.67 16.71
N LYS A 15 -18.73 24.36 17.84
CA LYS A 15 -19.08 25.79 17.87
C LYS A 15 -18.10 26.68 18.62
N ASN A 16 -17.57 26.21 19.78
CA ASN A 16 -16.89 27.08 20.76
C ASN A 16 -15.37 26.90 20.80
N VAL A 17 -14.79 25.99 20.01
CA VAL A 17 -13.35 25.68 20.07
C VAL A 17 -12.49 26.60 19.20
N LYS A 18 -13.08 27.48 18.39
CA LYS A 18 -12.35 28.31 17.38
C LYS A 18 -11.31 29.24 17.99
N ASP A 19 -11.51 29.69 19.23
CA ASP A 19 -10.65 30.65 19.90
C ASP A 19 -9.76 29.98 20.98
N LEU A 20 -9.77 28.67 21.05
CA LEU A 20 -8.95 27.90 22.00
C LEU A 20 -7.62 27.51 21.38
N GLN A 21 -6.61 27.49 22.21
CA GLN A 21 -5.27 27.03 21.87
C GLN A 21 -4.81 25.94 22.83
N ILE A 22 -3.90 25.08 22.38
CA ILE A 22 -3.26 24.09 23.26
C ILE A 22 -2.58 24.83 24.42
N GLY A 23 -2.86 24.37 25.64
CA GLY A 23 -2.38 25.01 26.87
C GLY A 23 -3.39 25.96 27.52
N ASP A 24 -4.54 26.23 26.88
CA ASP A 24 -5.60 27.02 27.52
C ASP A 24 -6.26 26.24 28.66
N TYR A 25 -6.45 26.91 29.80
CA TYR A 25 -7.23 26.38 30.90
C TYR A 25 -8.71 26.68 30.69
N VAL A 26 -9.53 25.64 30.60
CA VAL A 26 -10.93 25.75 30.21
C VAL A 26 -11.87 25.08 31.23
N LYS A 27 -13.06 25.62 31.36
CA LYS A 27 -14.20 24.95 31.98
C LYS A 27 -15.16 24.52 30.90
N VAL A 28 -15.47 23.22 30.87
CA VAL A 28 -16.41 22.64 29.93
C VAL A 28 -17.62 22.12 30.68
N ASN A 29 -18.83 22.45 30.21
CA ASN A 29 -20.08 21.82 30.66
C ASN A 29 -20.66 21.03 29.48
N GLY A 30 -21.20 19.86 29.75
CA GLY A 30 -21.73 18.99 28.72
C GLY A 30 -22.27 17.67 29.25
N THR A 31 -22.53 16.75 28.37
CA THR A 31 -23.02 15.40 28.70
C THR A 31 -21.97 14.38 28.22
N ILE A 32 -21.59 13.48 29.10
CA ILE A 32 -20.71 12.35 28.74
C ILE A 32 -21.52 11.33 27.95
N SER A 33 -20.92 10.83 26.88
CA SER A 33 -21.43 9.72 26.09
C SER A 33 -20.31 8.84 25.56
N GLU A 34 -20.65 7.60 25.23
CA GLU A 34 -19.79 6.70 24.49
C GLU A 34 -20.13 6.78 23.00
N TYR A 35 -19.17 7.17 22.17
CA TYR A 35 -19.34 7.26 20.74
C TYR A 35 -18.44 6.25 20.04
N TYR A 36 -19.03 5.13 19.64
CA TYR A 36 -18.31 3.99 19.02
C TYR A 36 -17.08 3.53 19.82
N GLY A 37 -17.19 3.53 21.16
CA GLY A 37 -16.13 3.12 22.08
C GLY A 37 -15.15 4.22 22.48
N LEU A 38 -15.38 5.47 22.06
CA LEU A 38 -14.66 6.65 22.56
C LEU A 38 -15.50 7.34 23.62
N THR A 39 -14.93 7.52 24.80
CA THR A 39 -15.56 8.35 25.84
C THR A 39 -15.43 9.82 25.49
N GLU A 40 -16.57 10.49 25.28
CA GLU A 40 -16.60 11.90 24.91
C GLU A 40 -17.50 12.76 25.78
N LEU A 41 -17.12 14.03 25.93
CA LEU A 41 -17.95 15.07 26.50
C LEU A 41 -18.56 15.91 25.38
N ASN A 42 -19.86 15.75 25.15
CA ASN A 42 -20.62 16.61 24.24
C ASN A 42 -20.84 17.97 24.89
N ALA A 43 -20.03 18.95 24.51
CA ALA A 43 -20.00 20.25 25.15
C ALA A 43 -21.25 21.08 24.85
N SER A 44 -21.88 21.60 25.89
CA SER A 44 -22.92 22.63 25.80
C SER A 44 -22.35 24.04 25.95
N SER A 45 -21.23 24.18 26.67
CA SER A 45 -20.48 25.42 26.76
C SER A 45 -19.01 25.17 27.10
N VAL A 46 -18.14 26.01 26.58
CA VAL A 46 -16.72 26.07 26.87
C VAL A 46 -16.37 27.48 27.31
N THR A 47 -15.66 27.62 28.42
CA THR A 47 -15.24 28.92 28.99
C THR A 47 -13.75 28.87 29.22
N LYS A 48 -12.99 29.78 28.61
CA LYS A 48 -11.57 29.98 28.88
C LYS A 48 -11.41 30.69 30.23
N LEU A 49 -10.60 30.12 31.11
CA LEU A 49 -10.33 30.64 32.43
C LEU A 49 -9.04 31.50 32.37
N SER A 50 -8.97 32.48 33.30
CA SER A 50 -7.82 33.41 33.36
C SER A 50 -6.65 32.82 34.15
N ASP A 51 -6.92 31.80 34.97
CA ASP A 51 -5.90 31.16 35.80
C ASP A 51 -4.89 30.41 34.91
N LYS A 52 -3.63 30.44 35.32
CA LYS A 52 -2.59 29.66 34.66
C LYS A 52 -2.30 28.41 35.48
N VAL A 53 -2.47 27.25 34.86
CA VAL A 53 -2.08 25.97 35.42
C VAL A 53 -0.94 25.38 34.60
N GLU A 54 -0.14 24.52 35.22
CA GLU A 54 0.90 23.78 34.46
C GLU A 54 0.24 22.86 33.43
N ALA A 55 0.68 22.90 32.21
CA ALA A 55 0.19 22.01 31.17
C ALA A 55 0.51 20.54 31.50
N PRO A 56 -0.35 19.58 31.17
CA PRO A 56 -0.09 18.17 31.35
C PRO A 56 1.21 17.75 30.67
N LYS A 57 2.02 16.95 31.38
CA LYS A 57 3.22 16.33 30.79
C LYS A 57 2.83 15.02 30.11
N ALA A 58 3.47 14.73 28.98
CA ALA A 58 3.27 13.46 28.32
C ALA A 58 3.68 12.28 29.19
N SER A 59 2.83 11.29 29.32
CA SER A 59 3.14 10.03 29.99
C SER A 59 4.06 9.19 29.11
N THR A 60 5.24 8.85 29.65
CA THR A 60 6.20 7.99 28.95
C THR A 60 5.79 6.53 29.12
N VAL A 61 5.32 5.88 28.05
CA VAL A 61 4.71 4.54 28.13
C VAL A 61 4.95 3.75 26.85
N ALA A 62 5.17 2.43 26.97
CA ALA A 62 5.07 1.51 25.87
C ALA A 62 3.59 1.31 25.51
N PHE A 63 3.30 1.00 24.23
CA PHE A 63 1.92 0.73 23.81
C PHE A 63 1.35 -0.47 24.58
N PRO A 64 0.24 -0.30 25.31
CA PRO A 64 -0.31 -1.38 26.14
C PRO A 64 -0.89 -2.50 25.27
N LYS A 65 -0.80 -3.73 25.77
CA LYS A 65 -1.21 -4.92 25.01
C LYS A 65 -2.66 -5.32 25.21
N THR A 66 -3.32 -4.81 26.23
CA THR A 66 -4.72 -5.11 26.54
C THR A 66 -5.59 -3.86 26.41
N ASP A 67 -6.87 -4.05 26.03
CA ASP A 67 -7.80 -2.94 25.93
C ASP A 67 -7.99 -2.21 27.26
N THR A 68 -8.08 -2.93 28.38
CA THR A 68 -8.20 -2.33 29.71
C THR A 68 -7.05 -1.37 30.03
N GLU A 69 -5.82 -1.72 29.62
CA GLU A 69 -4.67 -0.83 29.81
C GLU A 69 -4.71 0.36 28.86
N ARG A 70 -5.17 0.16 27.61
CA ARG A 70 -5.33 1.24 26.62
C ARG A 70 -6.39 2.23 27.05
N GLU A 71 -7.54 1.75 27.53
CA GLU A 71 -8.62 2.56 28.09
C GLU A 71 -8.12 3.49 29.23
N SER A 72 -7.18 3.01 30.05
CA SER A 72 -6.59 3.85 31.10
C SER A 72 -5.72 5.00 30.59
N LEU A 73 -5.43 5.02 29.28
CA LEU A 73 -4.65 6.04 28.60
C LEU A 73 -5.44 6.76 27.50
N GLU A 74 -6.73 6.44 27.34
CA GLU A 74 -7.57 7.07 26.32
C GLU A 74 -7.58 8.59 26.46
N SER A 75 -7.46 9.30 25.35
CA SER A 75 -7.40 10.76 25.27
C SER A 75 -6.22 11.41 26.05
N MET A 76 -5.25 10.62 26.51
CA MET A 76 -4.07 11.14 27.22
C MET A 76 -2.94 11.49 26.23
N LEU A 77 -2.20 12.55 26.61
CA LEU A 77 -0.94 12.88 25.93
C LEU A 77 0.13 11.88 26.39
N ILE A 78 0.70 11.15 25.44
CA ILE A 78 1.72 10.13 25.70
C ILE A 78 2.99 10.35 24.85
N ALA A 79 4.12 9.92 25.37
CA ALA A 79 5.38 9.80 24.67
C ALA A 79 5.67 8.29 24.44
N PRO A 80 5.28 7.73 23.27
CA PRO A 80 5.38 6.30 23.03
C PRO A 80 6.81 5.79 23.12
N GLN A 81 7.00 4.65 23.79
CA GLN A 81 8.29 4.00 23.98
C GLN A 81 8.28 2.60 23.37
N GLY A 82 9.47 2.11 23.05
CA GLY A 82 9.67 0.80 22.45
C GLY A 82 9.82 0.86 20.92
N ASP A 83 9.76 -0.31 20.31
CA ASP A 83 9.89 -0.44 18.86
C ASP A 83 8.53 -0.30 18.19
N TYR A 84 8.52 0.40 17.07
CA TYR A 84 7.36 0.48 16.17
C TYR A 84 7.83 0.25 14.74
N THR A 85 7.03 -0.50 14.00
CA THR A 85 7.31 -0.81 12.59
C THR A 85 6.09 -0.52 11.73
N VAL A 86 6.28 0.12 10.58
CA VAL A 86 5.21 0.33 9.59
C VAL A 86 4.69 -1.02 9.13
N SER A 87 3.38 -1.22 9.20
CA SER A 87 2.73 -2.49 8.90
C SER A 87 1.60 -2.37 7.88
N ASP A 88 0.98 -1.20 7.75
CA ASP A 88 -0.08 -0.94 6.78
C ASP A 88 0.04 0.49 6.24
N VAL A 89 -0.02 0.62 4.91
CA VAL A 89 0.02 1.91 4.18
C VAL A 89 -1.17 2.08 3.24
N TYR A 90 -2.20 1.26 3.38
CA TYR A 90 -3.34 1.22 2.46
C TYR A 90 -4.10 2.55 2.38
N ASN A 91 -4.30 3.19 3.52
CA ASN A 91 -5.05 4.45 3.61
C ASN A 91 -4.17 5.71 3.70
N THR A 92 -2.85 5.59 3.57
CA THR A 92 -1.94 6.72 3.77
C THR A 92 -2.21 7.87 2.79
N ASN A 93 -2.48 7.57 1.51
CA ASN A 93 -2.79 8.58 0.51
C ASN A 93 -4.22 9.13 0.61
N LYS A 94 -5.10 8.43 1.32
CA LYS A 94 -6.53 8.77 1.41
C LYS A 94 -6.87 9.53 2.68
N TYR A 95 -6.36 9.06 3.81
CA TYR A 95 -6.68 9.60 5.14
C TYR A 95 -5.45 10.01 5.95
N GLY A 96 -4.24 9.93 5.38
CA GLY A 96 -3.02 10.25 6.10
C GLY A 96 -2.68 9.29 7.23
N GLU A 97 -3.27 8.09 7.28
CA GLU A 97 -3.06 7.13 8.34
C GLU A 97 -2.07 6.03 7.95
N ILE A 98 -1.27 5.60 8.90
CA ILE A 98 -0.28 4.54 8.76
C ILE A 98 -0.50 3.51 9.86
N GLY A 99 -0.74 2.24 9.50
CA GLY A 99 -0.81 1.16 10.47
C GLY A 99 0.56 0.77 10.98
N LEU A 100 0.71 0.71 12.30
CA LEU A 100 1.94 0.33 12.99
C LEU A 100 1.76 -0.97 13.76
N ALA A 101 2.80 -1.78 13.78
CA ALA A 101 2.99 -2.80 14.80
C ALA A 101 3.83 -2.21 15.93
N ALA A 102 3.35 -2.28 17.19
CA ALA A 102 4.10 -1.87 18.38
C ALA A 102 5.17 -2.94 18.74
N SER A 103 6.04 -3.21 17.79
CA SER A 103 7.13 -4.20 17.83
C SER A 103 8.13 -3.93 16.72
N ASN A 104 9.21 -4.70 16.69
CA ASN A 104 10.30 -4.56 15.71
C ASN A 104 10.05 -5.29 14.38
N LYS A 105 8.83 -5.77 14.13
CA LYS A 105 8.46 -6.51 12.92
C LYS A 105 7.06 -6.12 12.46
N PRO A 106 6.82 -5.95 11.16
CA PRO A 106 5.49 -5.73 10.64
C PRO A 106 4.60 -6.94 10.87
N PHE A 107 3.29 -6.77 10.78
CA PHE A 107 2.34 -7.87 10.74
C PHE A 107 2.46 -8.63 9.42
N LEU A 108 2.14 -9.90 9.46
CA LEU A 108 1.93 -10.71 8.27
C LEU A 108 0.43 -10.93 8.07
N ASN A 109 0.03 -11.19 6.83
CA ASN A 109 -1.31 -11.72 6.61
C ASN A 109 -1.40 -13.07 7.36
N PRO A 110 -2.38 -13.28 8.25
CA PRO A 110 -2.49 -14.50 9.05
C PRO A 110 -2.45 -15.78 8.22
N THR A 111 -2.95 -15.74 6.98
CA THR A 111 -2.91 -16.89 6.06
C THR A 111 -1.49 -17.30 5.60
N VAL A 112 -0.49 -16.43 5.78
CA VAL A 112 0.93 -16.79 5.58
C VAL A 112 1.44 -17.69 6.70
N LYS A 113 0.84 -17.59 7.90
CA LYS A 113 1.20 -18.41 9.07
C LYS A 113 0.47 -19.75 9.10
N GLY A 114 -0.75 -19.79 8.58
CA GLY A 114 -1.56 -20.99 8.62
C GLY A 114 -2.98 -20.73 8.11
N LEU A 115 -3.83 -21.75 8.20
CA LEU A 115 -5.22 -21.68 7.78
C LEU A 115 -6.16 -21.69 8.99
N LYS A 116 -7.19 -20.87 8.96
CA LYS A 116 -8.20 -20.82 10.02
C LYS A 116 -8.86 -22.18 10.21
N GLY A 117 -8.76 -22.72 11.44
CA GLY A 117 -9.37 -24.00 11.80
C GLY A 117 -8.63 -25.26 11.30
N ASP A 118 -7.47 -25.09 10.67
CA ASP A 118 -6.60 -26.20 10.30
C ASP A 118 -5.94 -26.82 11.54
N ALA A 119 -5.82 -28.16 11.58
CA ALA A 119 -5.33 -28.88 12.76
C ALA A 119 -3.83 -28.67 13.02
N GLU A 120 -3.04 -28.44 11.98
CA GLU A 120 -1.59 -28.29 12.08
C GLU A 120 -1.17 -26.82 12.16
N THR A 121 -1.81 -25.95 11.39
CA THR A 121 -1.39 -24.55 11.20
C THR A 121 -2.34 -23.52 11.81
N GLY A 122 -3.54 -23.92 12.24
CA GLY A 122 -4.57 -23.01 12.78
C GLY A 122 -4.14 -22.24 14.01
N ALA A 123 -3.29 -22.83 14.87
CA ALA A 123 -2.73 -22.15 16.04
C ALA A 123 -1.81 -20.99 15.63
N ALA A 124 -1.00 -21.15 14.59
CA ALA A 124 -0.12 -20.10 14.07
C ALA A 124 -0.91 -18.98 13.39
N TYR A 125 -2.00 -19.31 12.69
CA TYR A 125 -2.95 -18.33 12.16
C TYR A 125 -3.56 -17.49 13.28
N GLN A 126 -4.06 -18.11 14.35
CA GLN A 126 -4.68 -17.41 15.48
C GLN A 126 -3.67 -16.53 16.23
N ALA A 127 -2.45 -17.02 16.45
CA ALA A 127 -1.40 -16.27 17.12
C ALA A 127 -1.03 -14.98 16.39
N GLU A 128 -1.08 -14.95 15.05
CA GLU A 128 -0.85 -13.70 14.31
C GLU A 128 -2.05 -12.75 14.41
N LEU A 129 -3.28 -13.25 14.47
CA LEU A 129 -4.45 -12.41 14.76
C LEU A 129 -4.37 -11.78 16.16
N ASP A 130 -4.06 -12.58 17.18
CA ASP A 130 -3.91 -12.12 18.56
C ASP A 130 -2.78 -11.07 18.66
N ARG A 131 -1.71 -11.24 17.87
CA ARG A 131 -0.63 -10.27 17.80
C ARG A 131 -1.08 -8.96 17.14
N ILE A 132 -1.84 -9.02 16.04
CA ILE A 132 -2.40 -7.84 15.37
C ILE A 132 -3.30 -7.06 16.34
N GLU A 133 -4.14 -7.76 17.09
CA GLU A 133 -5.01 -7.14 18.09
C GLU A 133 -4.22 -6.50 19.25
N ALA A 134 -3.19 -7.18 19.76
CA ALA A 134 -2.39 -6.71 20.90
C ALA A 134 -1.40 -5.59 20.55
N GLU A 135 -0.87 -5.54 19.33
CA GLU A 135 0.22 -4.64 18.95
C GLU A 135 -0.19 -3.61 17.86
N GLY A 136 -1.41 -3.72 17.31
CA GLY A 136 -1.87 -2.85 16.23
C GLY A 136 -2.30 -1.47 16.72
N VAL A 137 -1.78 -0.43 16.10
CA VAL A 137 -2.16 0.96 16.33
C VAL A 137 -1.93 1.77 15.04
N TYR A 138 -2.80 2.74 14.76
CA TYR A 138 -2.60 3.65 13.63
C TYR A 138 -1.90 4.93 14.08
N LEU A 139 -0.98 5.42 13.27
CA LEU A 139 -0.50 6.79 13.31
C LEU A 139 -1.40 7.60 12.38
N ASP A 140 -2.03 8.64 12.91
CA ASP A 140 -3.03 9.45 12.22
C ASP A 140 -2.46 10.83 11.86
N ASP A 141 -3.14 11.60 11.00
CA ASP A 141 -2.75 12.96 10.61
C ASP A 141 -3.46 14.05 11.39
N GLY A 142 -4.31 13.69 12.37
CA GLY A 142 -5.12 14.63 13.13
C GLY A 142 -6.32 15.19 12.35
N SER A 143 -6.76 14.50 11.30
CA SER A 143 -7.86 14.94 10.45
C SER A 143 -8.74 13.76 9.99
N SER A 144 -10.02 14.01 9.82
CA SER A 144 -10.94 13.05 9.17
C SER A 144 -11.08 13.30 7.66
N ARG A 145 -10.21 14.10 7.08
CA ARG A 145 -10.31 14.50 5.68
C ARG A 145 -9.91 13.37 4.74
N ASN A 146 -10.77 13.10 3.76
CA ASN A 146 -10.40 12.24 2.65
C ASN A 146 -9.73 13.10 1.56
N PHE A 147 -8.43 12.95 1.38
CA PHE A 147 -7.63 13.69 0.38
C PHE A 147 -8.00 13.36 -1.08
N LEU A 148 -8.74 12.29 -1.31
CA LEU A 148 -9.23 11.91 -2.65
C LEU A 148 -10.68 12.39 -2.92
N ASP A 149 -11.30 13.08 -1.98
CA ASP A 149 -12.68 13.57 -2.12
C ASP A 149 -12.69 14.93 -2.83
N THR A 150 -13.25 14.95 -4.03
CA THR A 150 -13.32 16.15 -4.90
C THR A 150 -14.23 17.26 -4.36
N LYS A 151 -15.02 16.99 -3.30
CA LYS A 151 -15.81 18.05 -2.63
C LYS A 151 -14.93 19.08 -1.90
N TYR A 152 -13.66 18.74 -1.64
CA TYR A 152 -12.68 19.66 -1.08
C TYR A 152 -11.76 20.18 -2.20
N PRO A 153 -12.00 21.40 -2.72
CA PRO A 153 -11.31 21.90 -3.92
C PRO A 153 -9.80 22.07 -3.74
N ASP A 154 -9.33 22.22 -2.50
CA ASP A 154 -7.92 22.36 -2.15
C ASP A 154 -7.19 21.01 -1.96
N ASN A 155 -7.89 19.88 -2.14
CA ASN A 155 -7.27 18.56 -1.95
C ASN A 155 -6.12 18.29 -2.92
N ALA A 156 -6.28 18.67 -4.20
CA ALA A 156 -5.26 18.46 -5.22
C ALA A 156 -3.93 19.16 -4.85
N ASP A 157 -4.04 20.38 -4.32
CA ASP A 157 -2.89 21.24 -3.98
C ASP A 157 -2.32 20.98 -2.58
N THR A 158 -3.05 20.26 -1.70
CA THR A 158 -2.58 19.98 -0.34
C THR A 158 -1.60 18.78 -0.36
N PRO A 159 -0.32 18.97 0.01
CA PRO A 159 0.62 17.85 0.09
C PRO A 159 0.16 16.83 1.15
N LEU A 160 0.37 15.54 0.86
CA LEU A 160 -0.04 14.47 1.78
C LEU A 160 0.85 14.45 3.02
N PRO A 161 0.28 14.16 4.21
CA PRO A 161 1.09 13.92 5.41
C PRO A 161 1.88 12.61 5.24
N TYR A 162 3.08 12.56 5.82
CA TYR A 162 3.97 11.38 5.86
C TYR A 162 4.47 10.86 4.51
N LEU A 163 3.88 11.24 3.39
CA LEU A 163 4.12 10.65 2.08
C LEU A 163 4.64 11.68 1.10
N SER A 164 5.80 11.42 0.50
CA SER A 164 6.35 12.20 -0.62
C SER A 164 6.94 11.29 -1.69
N ASN A 165 7.21 11.85 -2.87
CA ASN A 165 7.89 11.11 -3.94
C ASN A 165 9.33 10.73 -3.57
N ASP A 166 9.98 11.56 -2.73
CA ASP A 166 11.38 11.38 -2.35
C ASP A 166 11.54 10.46 -1.13
N GLN A 167 10.52 10.41 -0.28
CA GLN A 167 10.49 9.59 0.93
C GLN A 167 9.15 8.86 1.05
N PRO A 168 8.91 7.84 0.22
CA PRO A 168 7.71 7.02 0.36
C PRO A 168 7.82 6.16 1.61
N VAL A 169 6.79 6.17 2.46
CA VAL A 169 6.69 5.27 3.61
C VAL A 169 6.43 3.85 3.13
N ARG A 170 7.13 2.88 3.72
CA ARG A 170 7.05 1.47 3.33
C ARG A 170 6.80 0.56 4.53
N VAL A 171 6.06 -0.51 4.30
CA VAL A 171 5.95 -1.61 5.28
C VAL A 171 7.34 -2.14 5.62
N GLY A 172 7.60 -2.34 6.92
CA GLY A 172 8.88 -2.80 7.45
C GLY A 172 9.84 -1.68 7.88
N GLU A 173 9.52 -0.41 7.61
CA GLU A 173 10.33 0.70 8.11
C GLU A 173 10.16 0.86 9.62
N LYS A 174 11.27 1.14 10.31
CA LYS A 174 11.25 1.47 11.73
C LYS A 174 10.70 2.88 11.93
N VAL A 175 9.81 3.03 12.90
CA VAL A 175 9.23 4.31 13.31
C VAL A 175 9.82 4.72 14.65
N THR A 176 10.29 5.96 14.73
CA THR A 176 10.80 6.54 15.98
C THR A 176 9.98 7.76 16.33
N PHE A 177 9.32 7.74 17.49
CA PHE A 177 8.58 8.89 18.00
C PHE A 177 9.55 9.96 18.50
N THR A 178 9.36 11.19 18.05
CA THR A 178 10.17 12.37 18.39
C THR A 178 9.37 13.41 19.14
N LYS A 179 8.02 13.33 19.09
CA LYS A 179 7.10 14.21 19.80
C LYS A 179 6.00 13.39 20.47
N PRO A 180 5.38 13.92 21.52
CA PRO A 180 4.20 13.32 22.11
C PRO A 180 3.01 13.28 21.15
N VAL A 181 2.12 12.33 21.38
CA VAL A 181 0.86 12.13 20.66
C VAL A 181 -0.28 11.88 21.64
N VAL A 182 -1.52 12.03 21.21
CA VAL A 182 -2.69 11.65 22.01
C VAL A 182 -3.10 10.24 21.61
N LEU A 183 -3.27 9.35 22.59
CA LEU A 183 -3.87 8.04 22.35
C LEU A 183 -5.39 8.17 22.26
N ASP A 184 -5.95 7.78 21.13
CA ASP A 184 -7.37 7.95 20.80
C ASP A 184 -7.95 6.62 20.28
N TYR A 185 -9.23 6.36 20.58
CA TYR A 185 -9.95 5.23 20.03
C TYR A 185 -11.01 5.72 19.04
N ARG A 186 -10.84 5.36 17.75
CA ARG A 186 -11.73 5.87 16.71
C ARG A 186 -11.83 4.89 15.54
N ASN A 187 -13.01 4.78 14.96
CA ASN A 187 -13.27 3.86 13.85
C ASN A 187 -12.84 2.41 14.16
N SER A 188 -13.15 1.96 15.38
CA SER A 188 -12.82 0.61 15.88
C SER A 188 -11.32 0.28 15.92
N ALA A 189 -10.47 1.30 16.11
CA ALA A 189 -9.03 1.13 16.21
C ALA A 189 -8.37 2.17 17.12
N TRP A 190 -7.33 1.76 17.82
CA TRP A 190 -6.47 2.67 18.57
C TRP A 190 -5.59 3.49 17.63
N ARG A 191 -5.41 4.77 17.95
CA ARG A 191 -4.70 5.75 17.12
C ARG A 191 -3.77 6.63 17.95
N PHE A 192 -2.64 6.96 17.38
CA PHE A 192 -1.78 8.03 17.83
C PHE A 192 -2.11 9.29 17.04
N GLN A 193 -2.80 10.22 17.66
CA GLN A 193 -3.15 11.50 17.09
C GLN A 193 -2.01 12.52 17.30
N PRO A 194 -1.54 13.22 16.27
CA PRO A 194 -0.63 14.34 16.45
C PRO A 194 -1.36 15.47 17.19
N THR A 195 -0.60 16.35 17.84
CA THR A 195 -1.17 17.51 18.55
C THR A 195 -1.65 18.64 17.66
N GLU A 196 -1.40 18.54 16.37
CA GLU A 196 -1.91 19.45 15.33
C GLU A 196 -2.17 18.67 14.05
N ARG A 197 -3.08 19.18 13.22
CA ARG A 197 -3.35 18.58 11.92
C ARG A 197 -2.09 18.62 11.06
N LEU A 198 -1.77 17.49 10.44
CA LEU A 198 -0.63 17.35 9.56
C LEU A 198 -1.02 17.41 8.07
N THR A 199 -0.14 17.99 7.31
CA THR A 199 -0.06 17.91 5.86
C THR A 199 1.43 17.86 5.47
N GLY A 200 1.75 17.72 4.18
CA GLY A 200 3.14 17.83 3.75
C GLY A 200 3.73 19.23 3.94
N ASP A 201 2.88 20.29 4.09
CA ASP A 201 3.34 21.67 4.29
C ASP A 201 3.93 21.92 5.69
N ASN A 202 3.52 21.13 6.69
CA ASN A 202 4.01 21.23 8.06
C ASN A 202 4.73 19.95 8.51
N ALA A 203 5.53 19.35 7.63
CA ALA A 203 6.27 18.12 7.91
C ALA A 203 7.10 18.18 9.21
N ASP A 204 7.58 19.36 9.60
CA ASP A 204 8.28 19.55 10.87
C ASP A 204 7.41 19.29 12.12
N ALA A 205 6.09 19.32 11.97
CA ALA A 205 5.15 18.99 13.05
C ALA A 205 4.97 17.46 13.23
N GLN A 206 5.40 16.65 12.29
CA GLN A 206 5.30 15.19 12.38
C GLN A 206 5.87 14.66 13.70
N PRO A 207 5.15 13.76 14.38
CA PRO A 207 5.59 13.23 15.67
C PRO A 207 6.59 12.09 15.55
N VAL A 208 6.91 11.65 14.33
CA VAL A 208 7.77 10.49 14.05
C VAL A 208 8.79 10.75 12.96
N THR A 209 9.82 9.90 12.94
CA THR A 209 10.71 9.71 11.78
C THR A 209 10.64 8.26 11.33
N PHE A 210 10.84 8.03 10.02
CA PHE A 210 10.90 6.71 9.41
C PHE A 210 12.33 6.40 9.00
N THR A 211 12.78 5.17 9.29
CA THR A 211 14.08 4.70 8.81
C THR A 211 13.86 3.87 7.56
N SER A 212 14.26 4.40 6.40
CA SER A 212 14.11 3.69 5.13
C SER A 212 14.85 2.36 5.15
N THR A 213 14.14 1.32 4.72
CA THR A 213 14.70 -0.02 4.51
C THR A 213 14.95 -0.28 3.02
N ARG A 214 14.76 0.72 2.17
CA ARG A 214 14.95 0.59 0.74
C ARG A 214 16.43 0.49 0.41
N THR A 215 16.77 -0.51 -0.40
CA THR A 215 18.08 -0.65 -1.04
C THR A 215 17.93 -0.43 -2.54
N ASP A 216 18.82 0.35 -3.13
CA ASP A 216 18.80 0.61 -4.59
C ASP A 216 19.25 -0.61 -5.39
N THR A 217 19.99 -1.50 -4.77
CA THR A 217 20.54 -2.70 -5.41
C THR A 217 20.23 -3.92 -4.57
N PRO A 218 19.58 -4.95 -5.11
CA PRO A 218 19.37 -6.21 -4.38
C PRO A 218 20.70 -6.90 -4.13
N ASP A 219 20.84 -7.56 -2.97
CA ASP A 219 21.99 -8.44 -2.70
C ASP A 219 21.81 -9.76 -3.45
N LEU A 220 22.29 -9.81 -4.67
CA LEU A 220 22.20 -10.98 -5.54
C LEU A 220 23.12 -12.12 -5.08
N ALA A 221 24.13 -11.83 -4.27
CA ALA A 221 25.03 -12.86 -3.75
C ALA A 221 24.33 -13.81 -2.80
N ALA A 222 23.31 -13.33 -2.09
CA ALA A 222 22.52 -14.16 -1.17
C ALA A 222 21.68 -15.24 -1.90
N VAL A 223 21.36 -15.05 -3.19
CA VAL A 223 20.58 -16.03 -3.96
C VAL A 223 21.44 -17.21 -4.40
N GLY A 224 22.68 -16.99 -4.76
CA GLY A 224 23.60 -18.03 -5.25
C GLY A 224 23.21 -18.61 -6.60
N GLY A 225 23.85 -19.77 -6.95
CA GLY A 225 23.57 -20.52 -8.18
C GLY A 225 24.16 -19.92 -9.45
N ASP A 226 24.21 -20.74 -10.53
CA ASP A 226 24.73 -20.32 -11.84
C ASP A 226 23.64 -19.72 -12.73
N ILE A 227 22.39 -20.12 -12.52
CA ILE A 227 21.21 -19.61 -13.23
C ILE A 227 20.20 -19.12 -12.19
N ARG A 228 19.71 -17.90 -12.38
CA ARG A 228 18.72 -17.27 -11.52
C ARG A 228 17.37 -17.18 -12.19
N LEU A 229 16.35 -17.66 -11.50
CA LEU A 229 14.97 -17.58 -11.93
C LEU A 229 14.24 -16.54 -11.08
N ALA A 230 13.33 -15.80 -11.70
CA ALA A 230 12.45 -14.86 -11.01
C ALA A 230 11.02 -14.97 -11.53
N THR A 231 10.06 -14.56 -10.71
CA THR A 231 8.70 -14.25 -11.12
C THR A 231 8.47 -12.75 -10.98
N PHE A 232 7.69 -12.16 -11.88
CA PHE A 232 7.42 -10.74 -11.86
C PHE A 232 6.04 -10.43 -12.43
N ASN A 233 5.09 -10.09 -11.56
CA ASN A 233 3.82 -9.55 -12.01
C ASN A 233 4.05 -8.11 -12.49
N VAL A 234 3.70 -7.82 -13.75
CA VAL A 234 3.92 -6.52 -14.39
C VAL A 234 2.75 -5.54 -14.20
N LEU A 235 1.78 -5.90 -13.35
CA LEU A 235 0.61 -5.06 -13.03
C LEU A 235 -0.12 -4.59 -14.30
N ASN A 236 -0.66 -5.54 -15.06
CA ASN A 236 -1.38 -5.28 -16.30
C ASN A 236 -0.55 -4.44 -17.30
N TYR A 237 0.57 -4.98 -17.74
CA TYR A 237 1.34 -4.33 -18.80
C TYR A 237 0.65 -4.51 -20.15
N PHE A 238 0.12 -3.41 -20.68
CA PHE A 238 -0.60 -3.34 -21.94
C PHE A 238 0.13 -2.38 -22.89
N SER A 239 0.34 -2.81 -24.12
CA SER A 239 0.77 -1.94 -25.23
C SER A 239 -0.39 -1.15 -25.83
N THR A 240 -1.62 -1.62 -25.59
CA THR A 240 -2.88 -0.97 -25.97
C THR A 240 -3.36 -0.12 -24.80
N THR A 241 -3.61 1.17 -25.03
CA THR A 241 -4.09 2.09 -24.00
C THR A 241 -5.61 2.22 -23.98
N ALA A 242 -6.18 2.58 -22.85
CA ALA A 242 -7.63 2.62 -22.68
C ALA A 242 -8.30 3.68 -23.57
N ASP A 243 -7.66 4.82 -23.78
CA ASP A 243 -8.13 5.91 -24.64
C ASP A 243 -8.23 5.49 -26.11
N GLU A 244 -7.36 4.58 -26.59
CA GLU A 244 -7.38 4.05 -27.96
C GLU A 244 -8.55 3.10 -28.21
N THR A 245 -9.15 2.53 -27.15
CA THR A 245 -10.24 1.54 -27.24
C THR A 245 -11.64 2.15 -27.08
N GLY A 246 -11.72 3.46 -26.83
CA GLY A 246 -12.99 4.13 -26.56
C GLY A 246 -13.56 3.83 -25.15
N CYS A 247 -12.71 3.37 -24.23
CA CYS A 247 -13.09 3.23 -22.83
C CYS A 247 -13.55 4.57 -22.25
N SER A 248 -14.67 4.58 -21.52
CA SER A 248 -15.20 5.80 -20.92
C SER A 248 -14.33 6.25 -19.74
N THR A 249 -14.09 7.55 -19.60
CA THR A 249 -13.35 8.13 -18.46
C THR A 249 -13.99 7.82 -17.09
N SER A 250 -15.29 7.50 -17.04
CA SER A 250 -15.93 7.00 -15.82
C SER A 250 -15.38 5.63 -15.39
N ASN A 251 -14.72 4.91 -16.28
CA ASN A 251 -14.05 3.64 -16.06
C ASN A 251 -12.54 3.79 -15.88
N ALA A 252 -12.08 4.91 -15.33
CA ALA A 252 -10.68 5.15 -15.01
C ALA A 252 -10.45 5.28 -13.50
N TYR A 253 -9.26 4.86 -13.06
CA TYR A 253 -8.64 5.42 -11.86
C TYR A 253 -8.01 6.75 -12.24
N THR A 254 -8.16 7.74 -11.38
CA THR A 254 -7.65 9.09 -11.61
C THR A 254 -6.53 9.44 -10.64
N ASP A 255 -5.68 10.38 -11.05
CA ASP A 255 -4.81 11.10 -10.12
C ASP A 255 -5.61 12.08 -9.25
N ARG A 256 -4.92 12.84 -8.40
CA ARG A 256 -5.54 13.83 -7.50
C ARG A 256 -6.16 15.03 -8.24
N ASP A 257 -5.71 15.29 -9.46
CA ASP A 257 -6.24 16.36 -10.32
C ASP A 257 -7.47 15.89 -11.13
N GLY A 258 -7.83 14.61 -11.01
CA GLY A 258 -8.92 14.00 -11.72
C GLY A 258 -8.57 13.49 -13.13
N ASN A 259 -7.29 13.50 -13.51
CA ASN A 259 -6.86 12.98 -14.80
C ASN A 259 -6.86 11.44 -14.79
N PRO A 260 -7.38 10.78 -15.83
CA PRO A 260 -7.33 9.33 -15.94
C PRO A 260 -5.88 8.82 -16.00
N VAL A 261 -5.58 7.76 -15.25
CA VAL A 261 -4.23 7.15 -15.16
C VAL A 261 -4.24 5.70 -15.60
N THR A 262 -5.24 4.92 -15.17
CA THR A 262 -5.33 3.48 -15.41
C THR A 262 -6.78 3.09 -15.66
N ALA A 263 -6.99 2.13 -16.56
CA ALA A 263 -8.31 1.54 -16.80
C ALA A 263 -8.80 0.78 -15.56
N LYS A 264 -10.12 0.89 -15.27
CA LYS A 264 -10.75 0.28 -14.10
C LYS A 264 -11.71 -0.87 -14.49
N ASN A 265 -12.60 -0.63 -15.43
CA ASN A 265 -13.66 -1.55 -15.83
C ASN A 265 -13.78 -1.61 -17.38
N CYS A 266 -12.67 -1.86 -18.07
CA CYS A 266 -12.61 -2.04 -19.51
C CYS A 266 -11.92 -3.36 -19.83
N ASP A 267 -12.02 -3.83 -21.06
CA ASP A 267 -11.28 -5.01 -21.51
C ASP A 267 -9.76 -4.77 -21.47
N VAL A 268 -9.32 -3.57 -21.82
CA VAL A 268 -7.96 -3.12 -21.55
C VAL A 268 -7.84 -2.76 -20.07
N ARG A 269 -6.85 -3.37 -19.38
CA ARG A 269 -6.67 -3.20 -17.91
C ARG A 269 -5.44 -2.36 -17.55
N GLY A 270 -4.66 -1.94 -18.54
CA GLY A 270 -3.41 -1.22 -18.37
C GLY A 270 -3.58 0.29 -18.23
N ALA A 271 -2.54 0.99 -18.63
CA ALA A 271 -2.48 2.45 -18.59
C ALA A 271 -3.59 3.10 -19.41
N TRP A 272 -4.03 4.28 -18.95
CA TRP A 272 -5.08 5.03 -19.65
C TRP A 272 -4.62 5.51 -21.03
N ASP A 273 -3.44 6.10 -21.10
CA ASP A 273 -2.84 6.69 -22.28
C ASP A 273 -1.36 6.31 -22.44
N LYS A 274 -0.77 6.72 -23.54
CA LYS A 274 0.62 6.42 -23.87
C LYS A 274 1.61 6.98 -22.85
N ALA A 275 1.38 8.18 -22.29
CA ALA A 275 2.28 8.79 -21.32
C ALA A 275 2.29 7.99 -20.01
N ASN A 276 1.11 7.52 -19.57
CA ASN A 276 0.98 6.63 -18.42
C ASN A 276 1.64 5.27 -18.67
N MET A 277 1.47 4.71 -19.86
CA MET A 277 2.10 3.44 -20.25
C MET A 277 3.63 3.54 -20.26
N GLU A 278 4.18 4.62 -20.78
CA GLU A 278 5.64 4.85 -20.78
C GLU A 278 6.21 5.00 -19.37
N ARG A 279 5.50 5.66 -18.46
CA ARG A 279 5.88 5.74 -17.03
C ARG A 279 5.86 4.35 -16.36
N GLN A 280 4.84 3.54 -16.62
CA GLN A 280 4.77 2.17 -16.12
C GLN A 280 5.92 1.33 -16.67
N ARG A 281 6.12 1.34 -17.99
CA ARG A 281 7.17 0.59 -18.68
C ARG A 281 8.57 0.93 -18.15
N ALA A 282 8.87 2.20 -17.95
CA ALA A 282 10.18 2.64 -17.45
C ALA A 282 10.50 2.01 -16.08
N LYS A 283 9.49 1.91 -15.19
CA LYS A 283 9.66 1.29 -13.86
C LYS A 283 9.86 -0.22 -13.97
N ILE A 284 9.07 -0.90 -14.79
CA ILE A 284 9.16 -2.34 -15.03
C ILE A 284 10.52 -2.71 -15.63
N VAL A 285 10.96 -1.97 -16.65
CA VAL A 285 12.25 -2.19 -17.32
C VAL A 285 13.41 -2.03 -16.33
N LYS A 286 13.40 -0.97 -15.53
CA LYS A 286 14.42 -0.76 -14.48
C LYS A 286 14.41 -1.90 -13.46
N ALA A 287 13.24 -2.31 -13.00
CA ALA A 287 13.10 -3.37 -12.01
C ALA A 287 13.60 -4.71 -12.55
N ILE A 288 13.16 -5.14 -13.73
CA ILE A 288 13.56 -6.43 -14.32
C ILE A 288 15.07 -6.46 -14.61
N ASN A 289 15.65 -5.39 -15.18
CA ASN A 289 17.09 -5.34 -15.43
C ASN A 289 17.92 -5.41 -14.13
N ASN A 290 17.38 -4.93 -13.02
CA ASN A 290 18.04 -4.96 -11.71
C ASN A 290 17.83 -6.26 -10.91
N LEU A 291 16.88 -7.13 -11.30
CA LEU A 291 16.66 -8.42 -10.63
C LEU A 291 17.88 -9.37 -10.69
N GLY A 292 18.79 -9.16 -11.65
CA GLY A 292 19.89 -10.08 -11.89
C GLY A 292 19.45 -11.49 -12.30
N ALA A 293 18.20 -11.67 -12.72
CA ALA A 293 17.67 -12.95 -13.19
C ALA A 293 18.12 -13.27 -14.61
N ASP A 294 18.19 -14.55 -14.93
CA ASP A 294 18.49 -15.07 -16.26
C ASP A 294 17.24 -15.55 -16.99
N VAL A 295 16.22 -15.94 -16.23
CA VAL A 295 14.86 -16.26 -16.71
C VAL A 295 13.85 -15.59 -15.80
N VAL A 296 12.84 -14.96 -16.38
CA VAL A 296 11.74 -14.34 -15.62
C VAL A 296 10.41 -14.85 -16.14
N SER A 297 9.61 -15.42 -15.24
CA SER A 297 8.18 -15.63 -15.46
C SER A 297 7.47 -14.30 -15.26
N LEU A 298 6.67 -13.89 -16.22
CA LEU A 298 5.88 -12.67 -16.18
C LEU A 298 4.40 -13.02 -16.03
N GLU A 299 3.70 -12.31 -15.18
CA GLU A 299 2.26 -12.39 -15.00
C GLU A 299 1.62 -11.07 -15.41
N GLU A 300 0.37 -11.12 -15.88
CA GLU A 300 -0.45 -9.98 -16.30
C GLU A 300 0.10 -9.23 -17.53
N ILE A 301 0.72 -9.96 -18.47
CA ILE A 301 1.06 -9.42 -19.80
C ILE A 301 -0.21 -9.40 -20.66
N GLU A 302 -0.42 -8.33 -21.42
CA GLU A 302 -1.49 -8.22 -22.41
C GLU A 302 -1.48 -9.40 -23.39
N ASN A 303 -2.64 -10.03 -23.58
CA ASN A 303 -2.92 -10.86 -24.74
C ASN A 303 -3.33 -9.97 -25.91
N SER A 304 -2.37 -9.55 -26.72
CA SER A 304 -2.62 -8.56 -27.77
C SER A 304 -3.47 -9.13 -28.92
N ALA A 305 -3.67 -10.45 -29.01
CA ALA A 305 -4.63 -11.01 -29.96
C ALA A 305 -6.08 -10.72 -29.55
N LYS A 306 -6.35 -10.59 -28.25
CA LYS A 306 -7.68 -10.34 -27.68
C LYS A 306 -7.92 -8.86 -27.36
N ALA A 307 -6.95 -8.21 -26.73
CA ALA A 307 -7.10 -6.83 -26.24
C ALA A 307 -6.78 -5.77 -27.28
N ALA A 308 -5.78 -6.00 -28.15
CA ALA A 308 -5.32 -4.99 -29.08
C ALA A 308 -6.14 -4.93 -30.37
N SER A 309 -6.69 -3.76 -30.66
CA SER A 309 -7.30 -3.47 -31.95
C SER A 309 -6.23 -3.27 -33.06
N SER A 310 -5.00 -2.91 -32.71
CA SER A 310 -3.96 -2.46 -33.64
C SER A 310 -2.57 -3.05 -33.35
N VAL A 311 -2.38 -4.33 -33.64
CA VAL A 311 -1.02 -4.87 -33.77
C VAL A 311 -0.47 -4.44 -35.13
N PRO A 312 0.69 -3.76 -35.20
CA PRO A 312 1.26 -3.29 -36.47
C PRO A 312 1.50 -4.41 -37.45
N ALA A 313 1.20 -4.20 -38.75
CA ALA A 313 1.45 -5.18 -39.80
C ALA A 313 2.94 -5.52 -39.99
N SER A 314 3.83 -4.67 -39.49
CA SER A 314 5.29 -4.90 -39.44
C SER A 314 5.70 -5.95 -38.42
N PHE A 315 4.90 -6.19 -37.38
CA PHE A 315 5.17 -7.24 -36.41
C PHE A 315 4.99 -8.62 -37.04
N LYS A 316 6.01 -9.48 -36.94
CA LYS A 316 6.05 -10.79 -37.60
C LYS A 316 5.85 -11.95 -36.62
N GLY A 317 5.75 -11.68 -35.32
CA GLY A 317 5.44 -12.67 -34.29
C GLY A 317 3.95 -12.99 -34.22
N GLU A 318 3.59 -13.91 -33.32
CA GLU A 318 2.20 -14.18 -32.97
C GLU A 318 1.54 -12.93 -32.37
N ARG A 319 0.31 -12.62 -32.79
CA ARG A 319 -0.39 -11.40 -32.29
C ARG A 319 -0.43 -11.31 -30.76
N ARG A 320 -0.56 -12.45 -30.08
CA ARG A 320 -0.56 -12.54 -28.60
C ARG A 320 0.70 -11.96 -27.97
N ASP A 321 1.83 -12.03 -28.70
CA ASP A 321 3.17 -11.68 -28.20
C ASP A 321 3.52 -10.22 -28.41
N TYR A 322 2.66 -9.41 -29.02
CA TYR A 322 3.03 -8.05 -29.40
C TYR A 322 3.42 -7.19 -28.17
N ALA A 323 2.60 -7.15 -27.11
CA ALA A 323 2.95 -6.41 -25.89
C ALA A 323 4.23 -6.96 -25.23
N LEU A 324 4.39 -8.28 -25.22
CA LEU A 324 5.60 -8.92 -24.71
C LEU A 324 6.85 -8.50 -25.50
N SER A 325 6.74 -8.46 -26.84
CA SER A 325 7.86 -8.01 -27.68
C SER A 325 8.23 -6.55 -27.40
N THR A 326 7.24 -5.66 -27.23
CA THR A 326 7.51 -4.25 -26.92
C THR A 326 8.19 -4.07 -25.55
N LEU A 327 7.89 -4.93 -24.58
CA LEU A 327 8.58 -4.94 -23.29
C LEU A 327 10.03 -5.41 -23.45
N VAL A 328 10.27 -6.46 -24.23
CA VAL A 328 11.62 -6.99 -24.48
C VAL A 328 12.47 -5.98 -25.26
N ASP A 329 11.88 -5.28 -26.23
CA ASP A 329 12.57 -4.20 -26.96
C ASP A 329 13.02 -3.11 -25.98
N ALA A 330 12.14 -2.68 -25.08
CA ALA A 330 12.46 -1.67 -24.05
C ALA A 330 13.51 -2.16 -23.04
N LEU A 331 13.49 -3.45 -22.66
CA LEU A 331 14.52 -4.05 -21.81
C LEU A 331 15.90 -4.03 -22.52
N ASN A 332 15.93 -4.36 -23.80
CA ASN A 332 17.16 -4.38 -24.61
C ASN A 332 17.67 -2.97 -24.92
N GLU A 333 16.79 -1.99 -25.08
CA GLU A 333 17.19 -0.58 -25.22
C GLU A 333 18.02 -0.10 -24.02
N GLN A 334 17.68 -0.54 -22.80
CA GLN A 334 18.40 -0.18 -21.58
C GLN A 334 19.62 -1.10 -21.31
N ALA A 335 19.47 -2.41 -21.51
CA ALA A 335 20.48 -3.41 -21.12
C ALA A 335 21.51 -3.72 -22.22
N GLY A 336 21.23 -3.32 -23.45
CA GLY A 336 21.98 -3.65 -24.66
C GLY A 336 21.23 -4.64 -25.54
N GLU A 337 21.38 -4.49 -26.87
CA GLU A 337 20.72 -5.32 -27.88
C GLU A 337 20.99 -6.81 -27.66
N GLY A 338 19.95 -7.64 -27.72
CA GLY A 338 20.04 -9.09 -27.57
C GLY A 338 20.30 -9.60 -26.16
N THR A 339 20.28 -8.72 -25.14
CA THR A 339 20.38 -9.14 -23.73
C THR A 339 19.20 -10.01 -23.32
N TRP A 340 17.99 -9.66 -23.76
CA TRP A 340 16.75 -10.37 -23.47
C TRP A 340 16.09 -10.90 -24.73
N ALA A 341 15.45 -12.05 -24.61
CA ALA A 341 14.53 -12.61 -25.59
C ALA A 341 13.27 -13.07 -24.86
N TYR A 342 12.17 -13.21 -25.57
CA TYR A 342 10.95 -13.82 -25.03
C TYR A 342 10.73 -15.23 -25.59
N VAL A 343 9.96 -16.03 -24.89
CA VAL A 343 9.50 -17.33 -25.38
C VAL A 343 8.23 -17.09 -26.21
N PRO A 344 8.24 -17.39 -27.52
CA PRO A 344 7.07 -17.18 -28.37
C PRO A 344 5.88 -18.03 -27.94
N SER A 345 4.67 -17.54 -28.19
CA SER A 345 3.45 -18.34 -28.07
C SER A 345 3.52 -19.59 -28.95
N PRO A 346 2.95 -20.73 -28.50
CA PRO A 346 2.93 -21.94 -29.30
C PRO A 346 2.02 -21.79 -30.52
N GLN A 347 2.25 -22.63 -31.53
CA GLN A 347 1.42 -22.66 -32.75
C GLN A 347 -0.03 -23.10 -32.44
N THR A 348 -0.19 -23.99 -31.47
CA THR A 348 -1.50 -24.45 -31.02
C THR A 348 -1.85 -23.70 -29.72
N VAL A 349 -2.89 -22.90 -29.77
CA VAL A 349 -3.41 -22.07 -28.68
C VAL A 349 -4.90 -22.33 -28.53
N PRO A 350 -5.46 -22.07 -27.33
CA PRO A 350 -6.91 -22.10 -27.11
C PRO A 350 -7.64 -21.09 -28.01
N ASP A 351 -8.94 -21.27 -28.18
CA ASP A 351 -9.79 -20.30 -28.84
C ASP A 351 -9.78 -18.98 -28.05
N LEU A 352 -9.75 -17.84 -28.73
CA LEU A 352 -9.73 -16.52 -28.09
C LEU A 352 -10.89 -16.28 -27.15
N ASP A 353 -12.04 -16.93 -27.38
CA ASP A 353 -13.22 -16.78 -26.53
C ASP A 353 -13.01 -17.28 -25.10
N VAL A 354 -12.15 -18.29 -24.92
CA VAL A 354 -11.83 -18.85 -23.61
C VAL A 354 -10.57 -18.26 -22.96
N GLU A 355 -9.85 -17.40 -23.67
CA GLU A 355 -8.67 -16.70 -23.14
C GLU A 355 -9.06 -15.41 -22.42
N ASP A 356 -8.27 -15.02 -21.41
CA ASP A 356 -8.35 -13.69 -20.82
C ASP A 356 -7.57 -12.67 -21.69
N VAL A 357 -7.79 -11.39 -21.41
CA VAL A 357 -7.03 -10.26 -22.00
C VAL A 357 -5.62 -10.14 -21.43
N ILE A 358 -5.32 -10.86 -20.35
CA ILE A 358 -3.97 -11.00 -19.77
C ILE A 358 -3.52 -12.46 -19.84
N ARG A 359 -2.22 -12.66 -19.78
CA ARG A 359 -1.60 -13.98 -19.80
C ARG A 359 -0.27 -14.00 -19.05
N THR A 360 0.25 -15.19 -18.83
CA THR A 360 1.64 -15.41 -18.39
C THR A 360 2.58 -15.43 -19.60
N ALA A 361 3.85 -15.11 -19.36
CA ALA A 361 4.90 -15.16 -20.37
C ALA A 361 6.26 -15.46 -19.74
N PHE A 362 7.25 -15.79 -20.57
CA PHE A 362 8.63 -15.95 -20.14
C PHE A 362 9.56 -15.07 -20.96
N ILE A 363 10.49 -14.44 -20.28
CA ILE A 363 11.66 -13.80 -20.89
C ILE A 363 12.93 -14.43 -20.35
N TYR A 364 13.99 -14.41 -21.14
CA TYR A 364 15.25 -15.02 -20.76
C TYR A 364 16.45 -14.32 -21.42
N LYS A 365 17.64 -14.58 -20.87
CA LYS A 365 18.90 -14.11 -21.46
C LYS A 365 19.49 -15.20 -22.36
N PRO A 366 19.53 -15.02 -23.70
CA PRO A 366 20.07 -16.01 -24.63
C PRO A 366 21.54 -16.39 -24.38
N ALA A 367 22.32 -15.49 -23.78
CA ALA A 367 23.70 -15.75 -23.39
C ALA A 367 23.84 -16.75 -22.23
N LYS A 368 22.75 -17.04 -21.52
CA LYS A 368 22.73 -17.91 -20.32
C LYS A 368 21.96 -19.20 -20.54
N VAL A 369 20.82 -19.13 -21.20
CA VAL A 369 19.92 -20.26 -21.41
C VAL A 369 19.34 -20.23 -22.82
N ALA A 370 18.86 -21.38 -23.28
CA ALA A 370 18.16 -21.52 -24.56
C ALA A 370 16.88 -22.34 -24.36
N THR A 371 15.87 -22.07 -25.17
CA THR A 371 14.65 -22.88 -25.23
C THR A 371 14.96 -24.24 -25.83
N VAL A 372 14.34 -25.31 -25.30
CA VAL A 372 14.45 -26.69 -25.81
C VAL A 372 13.06 -27.22 -26.10
N GLY A 373 12.85 -27.63 -27.36
CA GLY A 373 11.53 -28.10 -27.82
C GLY A 373 10.55 -26.97 -28.09
N GLU A 374 9.27 -27.35 -28.19
CA GLU A 374 8.18 -26.43 -28.50
C GLU A 374 7.51 -25.92 -27.21
N THR A 375 7.11 -24.66 -27.23
CA THR A 375 6.28 -24.09 -26.17
C THR A 375 4.91 -24.74 -26.16
N ARG A 376 4.35 -24.96 -24.98
CA ARG A 376 3.00 -25.51 -24.79
C ARG A 376 2.21 -24.69 -23.80
N ILE A 377 0.92 -24.57 -24.03
CA ILE A 377 -0.06 -24.14 -23.03
C ILE A 377 -0.61 -25.42 -22.41
N LEU A 378 -0.46 -25.58 -21.09
CA LEU A 378 -1.01 -26.71 -20.36
C LEU A 378 -2.52 -26.50 -20.22
N THR A 379 -3.28 -27.55 -20.56
CA THR A 379 -4.72 -27.59 -20.41
C THR A 379 -5.13 -28.66 -19.39
N ASP A 380 -6.40 -28.69 -18.99
CA ASP A 380 -6.93 -29.65 -18.02
C ASP A 380 -6.66 -31.10 -18.40
N SER A 381 -6.52 -31.40 -19.69
CA SER A 381 -6.22 -32.75 -20.17
C SER A 381 -4.76 -33.17 -19.99
N ASP A 382 -3.85 -32.23 -19.78
CA ASP A 382 -2.40 -32.49 -19.77
C ASP A 382 -1.82 -32.74 -18.38
N ALA A 383 -1.76 -31.70 -17.55
CA ALA A 383 -1.03 -31.75 -16.29
C ALA A 383 -1.94 -31.71 -15.06
N PHE A 384 -3.14 -31.16 -15.19
CA PHE A 384 -4.02 -30.85 -14.06
C PHE A 384 -5.29 -31.70 -14.02
N ASN A 385 -5.33 -32.83 -14.68
CA ASN A 385 -6.55 -33.66 -14.68
C ASN A 385 -6.73 -34.45 -13.36
N GLY A 386 -6.67 -33.75 -12.26
CA GLY A 386 -7.37 -34.02 -11.03
C GLY A 386 -7.02 -35.27 -10.22
N LYS A 387 -6.04 -36.07 -10.58
CA LYS A 387 -5.74 -37.26 -9.78
C LYS A 387 -4.73 -37.01 -8.64
N ASN A 388 -4.10 -35.82 -8.60
CA ASN A 388 -3.05 -35.51 -7.61
C ASN A 388 -3.26 -34.16 -6.90
N GLY A 389 -4.47 -33.64 -6.86
CA GLY A 389 -4.86 -32.57 -5.95
C GLY A 389 -3.93 -31.32 -5.97
N TYR A 390 -3.88 -30.63 -7.08
CA TYR A 390 -3.44 -29.24 -7.09
C TYR A 390 -4.66 -28.33 -7.12
#